data_011bffd5257b13f902ed6635f5937ea0
#
_entry.id   011bffd5257b13f902ed6635f5937ea0
#
_cell.length_a   1.000
_cell.length_b   1.000
_cell.length_c   1.000
_cell.angle_alpha   90.00
_cell.angle_beta   90.00
_cell.angle_gamma   90.00
#
_symmetry.space_group_name_H-M   'P 1'
#
loop_
_entity.id
_entity.type
_entity.pdbx_description
1 polymer ?
#
loop_
_entity_poly.entity_id
_entity_poly.type
_entity_poly.pdbx_seq_one_letter_code
_entity_poly.pdbx_strand_id
1 'polypeptide(L)'
;MNLSLFLVCILLMSVNLTWMIFFTPMVPLQEWAQKIFYLHVPIAWSGFLAYFIVMVSGIMYLIKKDLKYDRIGLAAAEIGTIFTMLVLITGPIWATPIWGQPWVWEPRLITTLVLFLIYVGYFILRNVGLYRQRVALLCAIIGIIAFLDIPIIFASVNFWAAEIQSHPQLGMDKQPTGILNPFLFSLLSFTVLMFLMLSLKTAVLKKQDIEDRYV
;
A
#
# COMPACT_ATOMS: atom_id res chain seq x y z
N MET A 1 -7.17 11.70 -19.01
CA MET A 1 -7.23 11.96 -17.55
C MET A 1 -8.63 12.51 -17.23
N ASN A 2 -9.33 11.92 -16.29
CA ASN A 2 -10.61 12.49 -15.84
C ASN A 2 -10.32 13.67 -14.89
N LEU A 3 -10.45 14.90 -15.39
CA LEU A 3 -10.14 16.11 -14.63
C LEU A 3 -10.95 16.21 -13.33
N SER A 4 -12.22 15.77 -13.37
CA SER A 4 -13.09 15.77 -12.18
C SER A 4 -12.54 14.87 -11.07
N LEU A 5 -12.10 13.66 -11.39
CA LEU A 5 -11.50 12.74 -10.41
C LEU A 5 -10.20 13.30 -9.82
N PHE A 6 -9.38 13.93 -10.67
CA PHE A 6 -8.15 14.58 -10.23
C PHE A 6 -8.41 15.74 -9.24
N LEU A 7 -9.37 16.61 -9.57
CA LEU A 7 -9.75 17.73 -8.70
C LEU A 7 -10.36 17.25 -7.38
N VAL A 8 -11.22 16.22 -7.42
CA VAL A 8 -11.78 15.60 -6.21
C VAL A 8 -10.66 15.04 -5.33
N CYS A 9 -9.69 14.35 -5.92
CA CYS A 9 -8.57 13.80 -5.16
C CYS A 9 -7.73 14.91 -4.49
N ILE A 10 -7.42 16.00 -5.20
CA ILE A 10 -6.71 17.16 -4.62
C ILE A 10 -7.51 17.74 -3.46
N LEU A 11 -8.81 17.95 -3.63
CA LEU A 11 -9.65 18.48 -2.56
C LEU A 11 -9.66 17.57 -1.33
N LEU A 12 -9.89 16.27 -1.53
CA LEU A 12 -9.89 15.29 -0.43
C LEU A 12 -8.55 15.27 0.30
N MET A 13 -7.43 15.26 -0.42
CA MET A 13 -6.09 15.23 0.20
C MET A 13 -5.79 16.54 0.93
N SER A 14 -6.17 17.70 0.37
CA SER A 14 -5.98 19.00 1.04
C SER A 14 -6.79 19.10 2.33
N VAL A 15 -8.07 18.70 2.30
CA VAL A 15 -8.92 18.66 3.50
C VAL A 15 -8.36 17.66 4.51
N ASN A 16 -7.93 16.49 4.07
CA ASN A 16 -7.35 15.46 4.92
C ASN A 16 -6.10 15.95 5.68
N LEU A 17 -5.15 16.53 4.95
CA LEU A 17 -3.91 17.05 5.56
C LEU A 17 -4.20 18.19 6.53
N THR A 18 -5.11 19.11 6.17
CA THR A 18 -5.53 20.20 7.04
C THR A 18 -6.20 19.67 8.32
N TRP A 19 -7.12 18.72 8.17
CA TRP A 19 -7.80 18.11 9.32
C TRP A 19 -6.81 17.40 10.23
N MET A 20 -5.95 16.54 9.66
CA MET A 20 -4.93 15.79 10.39
C MET A 20 -4.00 16.71 11.18
N ILE A 21 -3.48 17.78 10.56
CA ILE A 21 -2.47 18.65 11.19
C ILE A 21 -3.09 19.55 12.28
N PHE A 22 -4.20 20.20 11.96
CA PHE A 22 -4.71 21.30 12.79
C PHE A 22 -5.88 20.92 13.70
N PHE A 23 -6.66 19.89 13.39
CA PHE A 23 -7.92 19.63 14.06
C PHE A 23 -8.03 18.26 14.74
N THR A 24 -7.00 17.41 14.69
CA THR A 24 -6.99 16.16 15.45
C THR A 24 -6.40 16.40 16.85
N PRO A 25 -6.92 15.73 17.90
CA PRO A 25 -6.42 15.88 19.26
C PRO A 25 -4.98 15.36 19.37
N MET A 26 -4.23 15.93 20.30
CA MET A 26 -2.94 15.39 20.72
C MET A 26 -3.18 14.26 21.71
N VAL A 27 -2.49 13.15 21.53
CA VAL A 27 -2.53 12.01 22.45
C VAL A 27 -1.34 12.11 23.41
N PRO A 28 -1.58 12.06 24.73
CA PRO A 28 -0.49 12.07 25.71
C PRO A 28 0.59 11.04 25.37
N LEU A 29 1.83 11.35 25.60
CA LEU A 29 3.03 10.54 25.33
C LEU A 29 3.39 10.36 23.84
N GLN A 30 2.46 10.58 22.92
CA GLN A 30 2.73 10.47 21.47
C GLN A 30 2.89 11.86 20.82
N GLU A 31 2.22 12.87 21.35
CA GLU A 31 2.27 14.26 20.88
C GLU A 31 2.14 14.37 19.34
N TRP A 32 3.07 15.06 18.68
CA TRP A 32 3.08 15.21 17.23
C TRP A 32 3.27 13.89 16.46
N ALA A 33 3.97 12.92 17.04
CA ALA A 33 4.18 11.62 16.40
C ALA A 33 2.88 10.87 16.13
N GLN A 34 1.84 11.07 16.96
CA GLN A 34 0.51 10.50 16.73
C GLN A 34 -0.13 10.95 15.41
N LYS A 35 0.23 12.12 14.87
CA LYS A 35 -0.29 12.57 13.56
C LYS A 35 0.11 11.63 12.43
N ILE A 36 1.25 10.93 12.56
CA ILE A 36 1.72 9.94 11.58
C ILE A 36 0.72 8.78 11.44
N PHE A 37 -0.05 8.46 12.48
CA PHE A 37 -1.12 7.47 12.43
C PHE A 37 -2.09 7.70 11.25
N TYR A 38 -2.53 8.94 11.05
CA TYR A 38 -3.48 9.30 9.98
C TYR A 38 -2.87 9.26 8.57
N LEU A 39 -1.57 9.11 8.47
CA LEU A 39 -0.82 8.91 7.24
C LEU A 39 -0.45 7.44 7.05
N HIS A 40 0.24 6.86 8.03
CA HIS A 40 0.86 5.55 7.99
C HIS A 40 -0.17 4.42 7.77
N VAL A 41 -1.24 4.40 8.56
CA VAL A 41 -2.24 3.32 8.47
C VAL A 41 -3.06 3.40 7.18
N PRO A 42 -3.54 4.57 6.71
CA PRO A 42 -4.18 4.68 5.40
C PRO A 42 -3.27 4.34 4.21
N ILE A 43 -1.98 4.67 4.29
CA ILE A 43 -0.98 4.27 3.29
C ILE A 43 -0.82 2.75 3.27
N ALA A 44 -0.69 2.11 4.45
CA ALA A 44 -0.59 0.65 4.56
C ALA A 44 -1.83 -0.03 3.99
N TRP A 45 -3.02 0.44 4.34
CA TRP A 45 -4.28 -0.04 3.78
C TRP A 45 -4.31 0.05 2.26
N SER A 46 -3.94 1.21 1.70
CA SER A 46 -3.93 1.44 0.25
C SER A 46 -2.90 0.55 -0.46
N GLY A 47 -1.74 0.30 0.17
CA GLY A 47 -0.73 -0.64 -0.31
C GLY A 47 -1.26 -2.07 -0.38
N PHE A 48 -1.91 -2.55 0.69
CA PHE A 48 -2.51 -3.89 0.71
C PHE A 48 -3.66 -4.04 -0.29
N LEU A 49 -4.47 -3.00 -0.46
CA LEU A 49 -5.53 -2.99 -1.47
C LEU A 49 -4.94 -3.03 -2.89
N ALA A 50 -3.85 -2.32 -3.15
CA ALA A 50 -3.15 -2.40 -4.43
C ALA A 50 -2.60 -3.82 -4.68
N TYR A 51 -2.01 -4.47 -3.69
CA TYR A 51 -1.54 -5.85 -3.81
C TYR A 51 -2.68 -6.87 -3.96
N PHE A 52 -3.84 -6.63 -3.37
CA PHE A 52 -5.04 -7.40 -3.68
C PHE A 52 -5.41 -7.29 -5.16
N ILE A 53 -5.32 -6.10 -5.76
CA ILE A 53 -5.54 -5.91 -7.20
C ILE A 53 -4.48 -6.64 -8.03
N VAL A 54 -3.21 -6.70 -7.57
CA VAL A 54 -2.17 -7.52 -8.22
C VAL A 54 -2.57 -8.99 -8.24
N MET A 55 -2.98 -9.54 -7.09
CA MET A 55 -3.42 -10.94 -6.99
C MET A 55 -4.60 -11.23 -7.92
N VAL A 56 -5.65 -10.43 -7.87
CA VAL A 56 -6.84 -10.61 -8.73
C VAL A 56 -6.46 -10.51 -10.21
N SER A 57 -5.65 -9.53 -10.57
CA SER A 57 -5.15 -9.36 -11.94
C SER A 57 -4.28 -10.55 -12.37
N GLY A 58 -3.44 -11.07 -11.49
CA GLY A 58 -2.65 -12.28 -11.73
C GLY A 58 -3.52 -13.50 -12.01
N ILE A 59 -4.54 -13.75 -11.18
CA ILE A 59 -5.51 -14.83 -11.38
C ILE A 59 -6.23 -14.66 -12.73
N MET A 60 -6.70 -13.45 -13.04
CA MET A 60 -7.38 -13.17 -14.31
C MET A 60 -6.47 -13.37 -15.51
N TYR A 61 -5.17 -13.00 -15.39
CA TYR A 61 -4.19 -13.26 -16.42
C TYR A 61 -3.97 -14.77 -16.63
N LEU A 62 -3.86 -15.55 -15.57
CA LEU A 62 -3.68 -16.99 -15.66
C LEU A 62 -4.85 -17.68 -16.38
N ILE A 63 -6.08 -17.21 -16.15
CA ILE A 63 -7.31 -17.74 -16.74
C ILE A 63 -7.50 -17.26 -18.19
N LYS A 64 -7.35 -15.95 -18.44
CA LYS A 64 -7.73 -15.33 -19.73
C LYS A 64 -6.56 -15.20 -20.71
N LYS A 65 -5.32 -15.25 -20.23
CA LYS A 65 -4.08 -15.03 -21.03
C LYS A 65 -4.05 -13.68 -21.76
N ASP A 66 -4.84 -12.70 -21.28
CA ASP A 66 -4.92 -11.36 -21.87
C ASP A 66 -3.99 -10.39 -21.10
N LEU A 67 -3.04 -9.79 -21.82
CA LEU A 67 -2.03 -8.87 -21.28
C LEU A 67 -2.63 -7.60 -20.64
N LYS A 68 -3.93 -7.33 -20.84
CA LYS A 68 -4.57 -6.22 -20.11
C LYS A 68 -4.56 -6.44 -18.60
N TYR A 69 -4.68 -7.69 -18.15
CA TYR A 69 -4.62 -8.03 -16.72
C TYR A 69 -3.19 -7.90 -16.18
N ASP A 70 -2.18 -8.32 -16.96
CA ASP A 70 -0.77 -8.08 -16.59
C ASP A 70 -0.47 -6.60 -16.42
N ARG A 71 -1.00 -5.73 -17.31
CA ARG A 71 -0.86 -4.29 -17.24
C ARG A 71 -1.49 -3.70 -15.97
N ILE A 72 -2.69 -4.14 -15.61
CA ILE A 72 -3.36 -3.70 -14.36
C ILE A 72 -2.55 -4.18 -13.16
N GLY A 73 -2.10 -5.44 -13.17
CA GLY A 73 -1.26 -6.01 -12.13
C GLY A 73 0.06 -5.24 -11.94
N LEU A 74 0.74 -4.89 -13.06
CA LEU A 74 1.96 -4.08 -13.01
C LEU A 74 1.70 -2.69 -12.41
N ALA A 75 0.66 -1.99 -12.87
CA ALA A 75 0.30 -0.67 -12.34
C ALA A 75 0.01 -0.73 -10.83
N ALA A 76 -0.74 -1.74 -10.40
CA ALA A 76 -1.06 -1.95 -8.99
C ALA A 76 0.19 -2.33 -8.17
N ALA A 77 1.09 -3.16 -8.71
CA ALA A 77 2.35 -3.52 -8.05
C ALA A 77 3.24 -2.30 -7.79
N GLU A 78 3.39 -1.42 -8.78
CA GLU A 78 4.17 -0.19 -8.61
C GLU A 78 3.59 0.70 -7.50
N ILE A 79 2.29 0.90 -7.50
CA ILE A 79 1.61 1.74 -6.50
C ILE A 79 1.70 1.10 -5.11
N GLY A 80 1.43 -0.20 -5.00
CA GLY A 80 1.55 -0.94 -3.75
C GLY A 80 2.96 -0.86 -3.17
N THR A 81 3.98 -0.97 -4.01
CA THR A 81 5.39 -0.89 -3.58
C THR A 81 5.77 0.52 -3.12
N ILE A 82 5.30 1.57 -3.79
CA ILE A 82 5.49 2.96 -3.33
C ILE A 82 4.86 3.14 -1.95
N PHE A 83 3.63 2.68 -1.76
CA PHE A 83 2.95 2.80 -0.47
C PHE A 83 3.64 1.98 0.62
N THR A 84 4.07 0.75 0.34
CA THR A 84 4.81 -0.07 1.30
C THR A 84 6.16 0.55 1.66
N MET A 85 6.86 1.15 0.70
CA MET A 85 8.07 1.92 0.97
C MET A 85 7.79 3.10 1.91
N LEU A 86 6.70 3.84 1.70
CA LEU A 86 6.29 4.92 2.60
C LEU A 86 5.93 4.41 3.99
N VAL A 87 5.32 3.22 4.11
CA VAL A 87 5.08 2.55 5.41
C VAL A 87 6.41 2.27 6.11
N LEU A 88 7.39 1.71 5.41
CA LEU A 88 8.72 1.41 5.96
C LEU A 88 9.53 2.67 6.33
N ILE A 89 9.20 3.83 5.75
CA ILE A 89 9.81 5.12 6.11
C ILE A 89 9.06 5.77 7.29
N THR A 90 7.74 5.83 7.23
CA THR A 90 6.94 6.52 8.26
C THR A 90 6.86 5.74 9.56
N GLY A 91 6.97 4.40 9.51
CA GLY A 91 6.98 3.53 10.69
C GLY A 91 8.11 3.88 11.66
N PRO A 92 9.38 3.87 11.25
CA PRO A 92 10.51 4.27 12.08
C PRO A 92 10.42 5.69 12.64
N ILE A 93 9.91 6.65 11.86
CA ILE A 93 9.72 8.04 12.32
C ILE A 93 8.68 8.08 13.44
N TRP A 94 7.61 7.31 13.32
CA TRP A 94 6.58 7.22 14.35
C TRP A 94 7.05 6.41 15.58
N ALA A 95 7.77 5.32 15.36
CA ALA A 95 8.25 4.41 16.40
C ALA A 95 9.26 5.05 17.35
N THR A 96 10.19 5.86 16.83
CA THR A 96 11.31 6.41 17.60
C THR A 96 10.88 7.17 18.87
N PRO A 97 9.93 8.14 18.84
CA PRO A 97 9.51 8.83 20.04
C PRO A 97 8.66 7.99 20.99
N ILE A 98 8.09 6.88 20.53
CA ILE A 98 7.16 6.04 21.32
C ILE A 98 7.90 4.85 21.93
N TRP A 99 8.79 4.21 21.18
CA TRP A 99 9.51 2.99 21.58
C TRP A 99 10.98 3.25 21.95
N GLY A 100 11.48 4.49 21.75
CA GLY A 100 12.87 4.85 21.96
C GLY A 100 13.83 4.32 20.90
N GLN A 101 13.33 3.61 19.87
CA GLN A 101 14.12 3.07 18.77
C GLN A 101 13.30 3.03 17.47
N PRO A 102 13.94 3.23 16.31
CA PRO A 102 13.23 3.31 15.03
C PRO A 102 12.74 1.96 14.49
N TRP A 103 13.34 0.84 14.95
CA TRP A 103 13.05 -0.49 14.44
C TRP A 103 13.19 -1.54 15.52
N VAL A 104 12.25 -2.48 15.52
CA VAL A 104 12.29 -3.71 16.32
C VAL A 104 12.09 -4.90 15.39
N TRP A 105 12.81 -6.01 15.65
CA TRP A 105 12.72 -7.22 14.83
C TRP A 105 11.51 -8.07 15.26
N GLU A 106 10.33 -7.50 15.16
CA GLU A 106 9.08 -8.20 15.41
C GLU A 106 8.45 -8.73 14.11
N PRO A 107 7.62 -9.79 14.16
CA PRO A 107 7.10 -10.47 12.98
C PRO A 107 6.39 -9.54 11.99
N ARG A 108 5.61 -8.58 12.46
CA ARG A 108 4.89 -7.63 11.59
C ARG A 108 5.85 -6.78 10.74
N LEU A 109 6.91 -6.26 11.34
CA LEU A 109 7.87 -5.42 10.63
C LEU A 109 8.69 -6.25 9.64
N ILE A 110 9.11 -7.46 10.07
CA ILE A 110 9.86 -8.40 9.23
C ILE A 110 9.04 -8.80 8.00
N THR A 111 7.80 -9.25 8.18
CA THR A 111 6.94 -9.67 7.08
C THR A 111 6.62 -8.51 6.13
N THR A 112 6.38 -7.30 6.65
CA THR A 112 6.20 -6.11 5.80
C THR A 112 7.45 -5.81 4.96
N LEU A 113 8.65 -5.95 5.53
CA LEU A 113 9.92 -5.80 4.79
C LEU A 113 10.07 -6.92 3.75
N VAL A 114 9.74 -8.16 4.09
CA VAL A 114 9.77 -9.31 3.15
C VAL A 114 8.82 -9.06 1.99
N LEU A 115 7.59 -8.60 2.24
CA LEU A 115 6.64 -8.23 1.19
C LEU A 115 7.22 -7.19 0.23
N PHE A 116 7.83 -6.14 0.76
CA PHE A 116 8.50 -5.12 -0.06
C PHE A 116 9.62 -5.73 -0.93
N LEU A 117 10.49 -6.59 -0.35
CA LEU A 117 11.59 -7.23 -1.08
C LEU A 117 11.08 -8.21 -2.15
N ILE A 118 9.98 -8.91 -1.94
CA ILE A 118 9.34 -9.75 -2.97
C ILE A 118 8.95 -8.88 -4.16
N TYR A 119 8.37 -7.69 -3.94
CA TYR A 119 8.00 -6.79 -5.05
C TYR A 119 9.22 -6.12 -5.71
N VAL A 120 10.30 -5.88 -5.00
CA VAL A 120 11.59 -5.50 -5.63
C VAL A 120 12.03 -6.61 -6.59
N GLY A 121 12.00 -7.89 -6.17
CA GLY A 121 12.28 -9.04 -7.02
C GLY A 121 11.32 -9.14 -8.22
N TYR A 122 10.04 -8.83 -8.03
CA TYR A 122 9.04 -8.75 -9.10
C TYR A 122 9.45 -7.75 -10.20
N PHE A 123 9.96 -6.56 -9.84
CA PHE A 123 10.42 -5.58 -10.82
C PHE A 123 11.75 -5.96 -11.46
N ILE A 124 12.68 -6.59 -10.73
CA ILE A 124 13.91 -7.14 -11.31
C ILE A 124 13.55 -8.15 -12.41
N LEU A 125 12.63 -9.08 -12.12
CA LEU A 125 12.17 -10.08 -13.08
C LEU A 125 11.59 -9.44 -14.36
N ARG A 126 10.90 -8.32 -14.25
CA ARG A 126 10.36 -7.60 -15.42
C ARG A 126 11.43 -7.05 -16.37
N ASN A 127 12.66 -6.87 -15.89
CA ASN A 127 13.78 -6.32 -16.65
C ASN A 127 14.79 -7.39 -17.16
N VAL A 128 14.52 -8.68 -16.95
CA VAL A 128 15.48 -9.77 -17.31
C VAL A 128 15.52 -10.08 -18.82
N GLY A 129 14.73 -9.38 -19.66
CA GLY A 129 14.77 -9.58 -21.12
C GLY A 129 14.09 -10.85 -21.63
N LEU A 130 13.24 -11.47 -20.85
CA LEU A 130 12.42 -12.61 -21.28
C LEU A 130 11.25 -12.16 -22.17
N TYR A 131 10.68 -13.11 -22.95
CA TYR A 131 9.44 -12.86 -23.70
C TYR A 131 8.34 -12.35 -22.76
N ARG A 132 7.61 -11.33 -23.22
CA ARG A 132 6.57 -10.63 -22.44
C ARG A 132 5.56 -11.58 -21.78
N GLN A 133 5.10 -12.63 -22.49
CA GLN A 133 4.13 -13.60 -21.95
C GLN A 133 4.73 -14.43 -20.80
N ARG A 134 6.03 -14.75 -20.87
CA ARG A 134 6.72 -15.45 -19.77
C ARG A 134 6.85 -14.56 -18.55
N VAL A 135 7.26 -13.31 -18.74
CA VAL A 135 7.34 -12.33 -17.65
C VAL A 135 5.97 -12.14 -17.00
N ALA A 136 4.92 -11.95 -17.79
CA ALA A 136 3.55 -11.80 -17.28
C ALA A 136 3.10 -13.04 -16.49
N LEU A 137 3.42 -14.26 -16.96
CA LEU A 137 3.12 -15.51 -16.25
C LEU A 137 3.82 -15.57 -14.88
N LEU A 138 5.13 -15.34 -14.86
CA LEU A 138 5.91 -15.41 -13.63
C LEU A 138 5.50 -14.31 -12.63
N CYS A 139 5.27 -13.10 -13.11
CA CYS A 139 4.80 -11.98 -12.30
C CYS A 139 3.39 -12.22 -11.73
N ALA A 140 2.49 -12.87 -12.49
CA ALA A 140 1.19 -13.27 -11.99
C ALA A 140 1.31 -14.26 -10.82
N ILE A 141 2.19 -15.27 -10.96
CA ILE A 141 2.44 -16.27 -9.90
C ILE A 141 3.03 -15.60 -8.66
N ILE A 142 4.08 -14.78 -8.84
CA ILE A 142 4.72 -14.06 -7.73
C ILE A 142 3.70 -13.15 -7.02
N GLY A 143 2.89 -12.39 -7.75
CA GLY A 143 1.89 -11.50 -7.16
C GLY A 143 0.82 -12.23 -6.35
N ILE A 144 0.40 -13.44 -6.80
CA ILE A 144 -0.54 -14.28 -6.07
C ILE A 144 0.10 -14.81 -4.77
N ILE A 145 1.34 -15.32 -4.86
CA ILE A 145 2.07 -15.85 -3.69
C ILE A 145 2.38 -14.72 -2.70
N ALA A 146 2.86 -13.58 -3.18
CA ALA A 146 3.17 -12.42 -2.34
C ALA A 146 1.95 -11.93 -1.53
N PHE A 147 0.74 -12.01 -2.10
CA PHE A 147 -0.47 -11.62 -1.39
C PHE A 147 -0.74 -12.48 -0.14
N LEU A 148 -0.27 -13.73 -0.10
CA LEU A 148 -0.42 -14.59 1.09
C LEU A 148 0.35 -14.06 2.32
N ASP A 149 1.34 -13.19 2.12
CA ASP A 149 2.06 -12.54 3.22
C ASP A 149 1.19 -11.53 3.97
N ILE A 150 0.20 -10.90 3.31
CA ILE A 150 -0.67 -9.90 3.94
C ILE A 150 -1.49 -10.48 5.10
N PRO A 151 -2.21 -11.60 4.96
CA PRO A 151 -2.82 -12.29 6.11
C PRO A 151 -1.80 -12.62 7.21
N ILE A 152 -0.57 -12.98 6.87
CA ILE A 152 0.50 -13.28 7.83
C ILE A 152 0.88 -12.02 8.61
N ILE A 153 1.02 -10.85 7.94
CA ILE A 153 1.26 -9.55 8.60
C ILE A 153 0.18 -9.26 9.65
N PHE A 154 -1.10 -9.48 9.33
CA PHE A 154 -2.20 -9.28 10.28
C PHE A 154 -2.23 -10.32 11.38
N ALA A 155 -2.05 -11.59 11.04
CA ALA A 155 -2.06 -12.70 12.00
C ALA A 155 -0.88 -12.63 12.99
N SER A 156 0.26 -12.09 12.56
CA SER A 156 1.47 -12.00 13.37
C SER A 156 1.27 -11.28 14.70
N VAL A 157 0.39 -10.28 14.73
CA VAL A 157 0.10 -9.49 15.93
C VAL A 157 -0.72 -10.27 16.95
N ASN A 158 -1.58 -11.19 16.50
CA ASN A 158 -2.51 -11.91 17.36
C ASN A 158 -2.02 -13.30 17.75
N PHE A 159 -1.32 -13.99 16.85
CA PHE A 159 -0.98 -15.40 17.00
C PHE A 159 0.50 -15.67 17.16
N TRP A 160 1.36 -14.71 16.83
CA TRP A 160 2.80 -14.90 16.86
C TRP A 160 3.44 -13.85 17.75
N ALA A 161 3.88 -14.27 18.92
CA ALA A 161 4.60 -13.41 19.86
C ALA A 161 3.81 -12.16 20.32
N ALA A 162 2.51 -12.31 20.57
CA ALA A 162 1.64 -11.20 21.02
C ALA A 162 2.18 -10.48 22.28
N GLU A 163 2.94 -11.18 23.13
CA GLU A 163 3.51 -10.65 24.37
C GLU A 163 4.71 -9.70 24.14
N ILE A 164 5.37 -9.81 22.99
CA ILE A 164 6.58 -9.00 22.67
C ILE A 164 6.36 -7.99 21.55
N GLN A 165 5.11 -7.79 21.14
CA GLN A 165 4.79 -6.86 20.06
C GLN A 165 4.67 -5.43 20.57
N SER A 166 5.51 -4.54 20.03
CA SER A 166 5.42 -3.10 20.26
C SER A 166 4.25 -2.45 19.50
N HIS A 167 3.80 -3.08 18.41
CA HIS A 167 2.72 -2.56 17.57
C HIS A 167 1.36 -2.70 18.26
N PRO A 168 0.64 -1.59 18.48
CA PRO A 168 -0.67 -1.66 19.13
C PRO A 168 -1.68 -2.39 18.25
N GLN A 169 -2.54 -3.18 18.88
CA GLN A 169 -3.74 -3.66 18.23
C GLN A 169 -4.72 -2.49 18.05
N LEU A 170 -5.19 -2.30 16.82
CA LEU A 170 -6.15 -1.22 16.52
C LEU A 170 -7.54 -1.64 16.99
N GLY A 171 -7.87 -1.36 18.25
CA GLY A 171 -9.25 -1.39 18.75
C GLY A 171 -10.01 -0.17 18.25
N MET A 172 -10.43 -0.17 16.98
CA MET A 172 -11.07 0.99 16.35
C MET A 172 -12.43 1.33 16.97
N ASP A 173 -13.12 0.33 17.50
CA ASP A 173 -14.39 0.43 18.23
C ASP A 173 -14.28 1.25 19.53
N LYS A 174 -13.09 1.38 20.09
CA LYS A 174 -12.81 2.10 21.34
C LYS A 174 -12.23 3.49 21.14
N GLN A 175 -12.04 3.93 19.90
CA GLN A 175 -11.42 5.23 19.63
C GLN A 175 -12.45 6.37 19.77
N PRO A 176 -12.08 7.50 20.42
CA PRO A 176 -12.90 8.70 20.44
C PRO A 176 -13.20 9.20 19.02
N THR A 177 -14.38 9.81 18.82
CA THR A 177 -14.81 10.35 17.52
C THR A 177 -13.82 11.36 16.94
N GLY A 178 -13.13 12.12 17.78
CA GLY A 178 -12.08 13.06 17.36
C GLY A 178 -10.84 12.40 16.76
N ILE A 179 -10.63 11.10 17.00
CA ILE A 179 -9.58 10.29 16.37
C ILE A 179 -10.17 9.46 15.22
N LEU A 180 -11.32 8.82 15.43
CA LEU A 180 -11.93 7.91 14.47
C LEU A 180 -12.35 8.61 13.17
N ASN A 181 -13.04 9.75 13.26
CA ASN A 181 -13.56 10.44 12.07
C ASN A 181 -12.45 10.92 11.11
N PRO A 182 -11.39 11.63 11.59
CA PRO A 182 -10.25 11.98 10.73
C PRO A 182 -9.56 10.76 10.15
N PHE A 183 -9.46 9.67 10.90
CA PHE A 183 -8.88 8.42 10.43
C PHE A 183 -9.68 7.79 9.27
N LEU A 184 -11.00 7.69 9.41
CA LEU A 184 -11.88 7.17 8.35
C LEU A 184 -11.83 8.06 7.11
N PHE A 185 -11.76 9.38 7.30
CA PHE A 185 -11.60 10.32 6.18
C PHE A 185 -10.23 10.16 5.50
N SER A 186 -9.17 9.91 6.28
CA SER A 186 -7.85 9.60 5.73
C SER A 186 -7.87 8.30 4.91
N LEU A 187 -8.50 7.22 5.42
CA LEU A 187 -8.68 5.98 4.67
C LEU A 187 -9.37 6.21 3.33
N LEU A 188 -10.46 6.97 3.32
CA LEU A 188 -11.17 7.33 2.09
C LEU A 188 -10.27 8.11 1.13
N SER A 189 -9.59 9.15 1.62
CA SER A 189 -8.75 10.04 0.81
C SER A 189 -7.60 9.28 0.15
N PHE A 190 -6.88 8.44 0.90
CA PHE A 190 -5.78 7.63 0.36
C PHE A 190 -6.27 6.51 -0.56
N THR A 191 -7.46 5.95 -0.31
CA THR A 191 -8.08 4.98 -1.22
C THR A 191 -8.41 5.63 -2.57
N VAL A 192 -8.99 6.83 -2.56
CA VAL A 192 -9.27 7.59 -3.80
C VAL A 192 -7.97 7.94 -4.54
N LEU A 193 -6.93 8.37 -3.81
CA LEU A 193 -5.61 8.64 -4.37
C LEU A 193 -5.04 7.39 -5.05
N MET A 194 -5.10 6.24 -4.38
CA MET A 194 -4.62 4.96 -4.93
C MET A 194 -5.34 4.60 -6.25
N PHE A 195 -6.67 4.72 -6.31
CA PHE A 195 -7.42 4.45 -7.53
C PHE A 195 -7.14 5.46 -8.64
N LEU A 196 -6.93 6.73 -8.31
CA LEU A 196 -6.49 7.73 -9.28
C LEU A 196 -5.13 7.34 -9.87
N MET A 197 -4.14 7.03 -9.03
CA MET A 197 -2.81 6.60 -9.47
C MET A 197 -2.90 5.33 -10.34
N LEU A 198 -3.71 4.35 -9.94
CA LEU A 198 -3.94 3.12 -10.69
C LEU A 198 -4.51 3.40 -12.09
N SER A 199 -5.51 4.27 -12.18
CA SER A 199 -6.14 4.63 -13.45
C SER A 199 -5.15 5.34 -14.39
N LEU A 200 -4.36 6.27 -13.85
CA LEU A 200 -3.35 7.01 -14.60
C LEU A 200 -2.22 6.09 -15.09
N LYS A 201 -1.66 5.27 -14.19
CA LYS A 201 -0.58 4.35 -14.55
C LYS A 201 -1.03 3.31 -15.57
N THR A 202 -2.22 2.73 -15.40
CA THR A 202 -2.79 1.79 -16.37
C THR A 202 -2.98 2.45 -17.75
N ALA A 203 -3.40 3.71 -17.80
CA ALA A 203 -3.54 4.44 -19.05
C ALA A 203 -2.19 4.70 -19.73
N VAL A 204 -1.15 5.05 -18.95
CA VAL A 204 0.22 5.25 -19.46
C VAL A 204 0.76 3.94 -20.05
N LEU A 205 0.67 2.82 -19.30
CA LEU A 205 1.12 1.52 -19.77
C LEU A 205 0.37 1.04 -21.02
N LYS A 206 -0.94 1.35 -21.11
CA LYS A 206 -1.72 1.07 -22.33
C LYS A 206 -1.20 1.85 -23.54
N LYS A 207 -0.82 3.10 -23.35
CA LYS A 207 -0.27 3.93 -24.43
C LYS A 207 1.08 3.40 -24.90
N GLN A 208 1.97 3.04 -23.96
CA GLN A 208 3.26 2.43 -24.27
C GLN A 208 3.10 1.12 -25.06
N ASP A 209 2.17 0.23 -24.67
CA ASP A 209 1.87 -1.01 -25.39
C ASP A 209 1.40 -0.81 -26.84
N ILE A 210 0.77 0.32 -27.12
CA ILE A 210 0.34 0.68 -28.48
C ILE A 210 1.56 1.16 -29.26
N GLU A 211 2.36 2.04 -28.70
CA GLU A 211 3.57 2.59 -29.35
C GLU A 211 4.55 1.47 -29.73
N ASP A 212 4.82 0.52 -28.81
CA ASP A 212 5.71 -0.62 -29.04
C ASP A 212 5.24 -1.58 -30.16
N ARG A 213 3.98 -1.51 -30.61
CA ARG A 213 3.46 -2.32 -31.70
C ARG A 213 3.74 -1.74 -33.09
N TYR A 214 4.07 -0.45 -33.16
CA TYR A 214 4.31 0.25 -34.41
C TYR A 214 5.80 0.47 -34.68
N VAL A 215 6.66 0.04 -33.78
CA VAL A 215 8.13 -0.01 -33.92
C VAL A 215 8.58 -1.44 -34.17
#